data_d048963fe92cae0df84b1b5283e20c3a
#
_entry.id   d048963fe92cae0df84b1b5283e20c3a
#
_cell.length_a   1.000
_cell.length_b   1.000
_cell.length_c   1.000
_cell.angle_alpha   90.00
_cell.angle_beta   90.00
_cell.angle_gamma   90.00
#
_symmetry.space_group_name_H-M   'P 1'
#
loop_
_entity.id
_entity.type
_entity.pdbx_description
1 polymer ?
#
loop_
_entity_poly.entity_id
_entity_poly.type
_entity_poly.pdbx_seq_one_letter_code
_entity_poly.pdbx_strand_id
1 'polypeptide(L)'
;LLSSGEIPAESKFGKAVMLGIAYSASIGGIGTLIGTPPNLILAGFADTLLGVKITFAGWLVIGLPLVIVLLPLTYFLLLRIFRFEGLKVLHSKEVIENKLKELGKLRSGELNTLIIFILVALMWILSKQLKIWLHLPWLNDSVIAIIGVLLFYIVPVDVKNWKFTLDWETNVKIPWGTLLLFG
;
A
#
# COMPACT_ATOMS: atom_id res chain seq x y z
N LEU A 1 18.91 4.36 9.67
CA LEU A 1 20.08 5.22 9.44
C LEU A 1 19.78 6.69 9.74
N LEU A 2 18.71 7.28 9.24
CA LEU A 2 18.29 8.64 9.60
C LEU A 2 17.80 8.71 11.05
N SER A 3 17.06 7.69 11.50
CA SER A 3 16.53 7.62 12.87
C SER A 3 17.58 7.26 13.92
N SER A 4 18.68 6.63 13.53
CA SER A 4 19.80 6.32 14.43
C SER A 4 20.80 7.47 14.59
N GLY A 5 20.60 8.59 13.88
CA GLY A 5 21.48 9.76 13.95
C GLY A 5 22.82 9.60 13.24
N GLU A 6 23.05 8.46 12.58
CA GLU A 6 24.30 8.21 11.83
C GLU A 6 24.43 9.07 10.57
N ILE A 7 23.28 9.47 9.99
CA ILE A 7 23.23 10.35 8.83
C ILE A 7 22.34 11.54 9.18
N PRO A 8 22.87 12.77 9.20
CA PRO A 8 22.05 13.95 9.44
C PRO A 8 20.95 14.09 8.37
N ALA A 9 19.72 14.36 8.82
CA ALA A 9 18.58 14.58 7.90
C ALA A 9 18.83 15.76 6.94
N GLU A 10 19.62 16.74 7.37
CA GLU A 10 20.00 17.91 6.58
C GLU A 10 21.07 17.62 5.52
N SER A 11 21.71 16.45 5.57
CA SER A 11 22.68 16.05 4.55
C SER A 11 22.03 15.91 3.17
N LYS A 12 22.82 16.07 2.10
CA LYS A 12 22.31 15.84 0.72
C LYS A 12 21.67 14.48 0.57
N PHE A 13 22.25 13.46 1.19
CA PHE A 13 21.69 12.10 1.19
C PHE A 13 20.40 12.00 1.98
N GLY A 14 20.35 12.57 3.19
CA GLY A 14 19.15 12.62 4.01
C GLY A 14 17.97 13.27 3.28
N LYS A 15 18.22 14.45 2.67
CA LYS A 15 17.21 15.14 1.83
C LYS A 15 16.75 14.28 0.65
N ALA A 16 17.67 13.63 -0.06
CA ALA A 16 17.31 12.78 -1.19
C ALA A 16 16.47 11.56 -0.77
N VAL A 17 16.79 10.94 0.36
CA VAL A 17 16.01 9.82 0.90
C VAL A 17 14.62 10.27 1.31
N MET A 18 14.50 11.39 2.03
CA MET A 18 13.20 11.94 2.45
C MET A 18 12.31 12.30 1.24
N LEU A 19 12.88 12.97 0.24
CA LEU A 19 12.18 13.28 -1.00
C LEU A 19 11.84 12.01 -1.79
N GLY A 20 12.75 11.04 -1.83
CA GLY A 20 12.54 9.76 -2.47
C GLY A 20 11.35 9.01 -1.86
N ILE A 21 11.25 8.97 -0.54
CA ILE A 21 10.11 8.38 0.17
C ILE A 21 8.81 9.13 -0.16
N ALA A 22 8.82 10.47 -0.08
CA ALA A 22 7.64 11.29 -0.33
C ALA A 22 7.12 11.14 -1.78
N TYR A 23 8.01 11.25 -2.76
CA TYR A 23 7.62 11.09 -4.17
C TYR A 23 7.22 9.66 -4.50
N SER A 24 7.92 8.64 -3.97
CA SER A 24 7.56 7.26 -4.21
C SER A 24 6.19 6.91 -3.61
N ALA A 25 5.87 7.44 -2.44
CA ALA A 25 4.55 7.27 -1.84
C ALA A 25 3.45 7.94 -2.68
N SER A 26 3.69 9.19 -3.16
CA SER A 26 2.72 9.89 -4.00
C SER A 26 2.52 9.22 -5.36
N ILE A 27 3.61 8.82 -6.03
CA ILE A 27 3.56 8.12 -7.31
C ILE A 27 2.91 6.75 -7.15
N GLY A 28 3.31 5.98 -6.11
CA GLY A 28 2.71 4.68 -5.82
C GLY A 28 1.21 4.76 -5.55
N GLY A 29 0.75 5.85 -4.91
CA GLY A 29 -0.65 6.13 -4.67
C GLY A 29 -1.48 6.26 -5.95
N ILE A 30 -0.90 6.76 -7.05
CA ILE A 30 -1.58 6.83 -8.36
C ILE A 30 -1.83 5.43 -8.93
N GLY A 31 -1.00 4.44 -8.58
CA GLY A 31 -1.02 3.11 -9.17
C GLY A 31 -2.30 2.32 -8.96
N THR A 32 -3.05 2.57 -7.88
CA THR A 32 -4.30 1.87 -7.61
C THR A 32 -5.44 2.84 -7.32
N LEU A 33 -6.68 2.42 -7.59
CA LEU A 33 -7.86 3.25 -7.36
C LEU A 33 -7.98 3.71 -5.89
N ILE A 34 -7.60 2.85 -4.96
CA ILE A 34 -7.65 3.11 -3.51
C ILE A 34 -6.31 3.62 -2.93
N GLY A 35 -5.30 3.82 -3.77
CA GLY A 35 -3.96 4.21 -3.32
C GLY A 35 -3.87 5.63 -2.77
N THR A 36 -4.79 6.51 -3.19
CA THR A 36 -4.91 7.87 -2.65
C THR A 36 -6.36 8.36 -2.80
N PRO A 37 -6.89 9.16 -1.82
CA PRO A 37 -8.27 9.66 -1.85
C PRO A 37 -8.67 10.38 -3.14
N PRO A 38 -7.85 11.23 -3.76
CA PRO A 38 -8.20 11.88 -5.02
C PRO A 38 -8.60 10.95 -6.15
N ASN A 39 -8.06 9.72 -6.20
CA ASN A 39 -8.43 8.74 -7.23
C ASN A 39 -9.89 8.30 -7.08
N LEU A 40 -10.33 8.06 -5.85
CA LEU A 40 -11.72 7.70 -5.56
C LEU A 40 -12.66 8.85 -5.85
N ILE A 41 -12.28 10.08 -5.51
CA ILE A 41 -13.05 11.29 -5.81
C ILE A 41 -13.23 11.43 -7.33
N LEU A 42 -12.14 11.27 -8.10
CA LEU A 42 -12.21 11.30 -9.55
C LEU A 42 -13.14 10.21 -10.12
N ALA A 43 -13.04 8.99 -9.60
CA ALA A 43 -13.90 7.88 -10.02
C ALA A 43 -15.38 8.16 -9.69
N GLY A 44 -15.66 8.74 -8.53
CA GLY A 44 -17.01 9.15 -8.13
C GLY A 44 -17.59 10.24 -9.05
N PHE A 45 -16.81 11.26 -9.39
CA PHE A 45 -17.23 12.27 -10.35
C PHE A 45 -17.44 11.71 -11.75
N ALA A 46 -16.57 10.79 -12.21
CA ALA A 46 -16.74 10.14 -13.50
C ALA A 46 -18.06 9.34 -13.56
N ASP A 47 -18.43 8.63 -12.51
CA ASP A 47 -19.70 7.92 -12.45
C ASP A 47 -20.89 8.88 -12.40
N THR A 48 -20.83 9.91 -11.54
CA THR A 48 -21.95 10.82 -11.30
C THR A 48 -22.23 11.77 -12.48
N LEU A 49 -21.17 12.36 -13.08
CA LEU A 49 -21.30 13.37 -14.11
C LEU A 49 -21.29 12.80 -15.54
N LEU A 50 -20.55 11.72 -15.75
CA LEU A 50 -20.33 11.15 -17.08
C LEU A 50 -20.96 9.76 -17.26
N GLY A 51 -21.50 9.15 -16.19
CA GLY A 51 -22.02 7.79 -16.22
C GLY A 51 -20.93 6.71 -16.45
N VAL A 52 -19.64 7.07 -16.26
CA VAL A 52 -18.50 6.20 -16.52
C VAL A 52 -18.05 5.55 -15.22
N LYS A 53 -18.30 4.26 -15.07
CA LYS A 53 -17.85 3.47 -13.89
C LYS A 53 -16.40 3.04 -14.05
N ILE A 54 -15.53 3.62 -13.22
CA ILE A 54 -14.13 3.26 -13.12
C ILE A 54 -14.00 2.18 -12.05
N THR A 55 -13.64 0.96 -12.47
CA THR A 55 -13.39 -0.17 -11.56
C THR A 55 -11.92 -0.20 -11.14
N PHE A 56 -11.61 -0.92 -10.05
CA PHE A 56 -10.23 -1.13 -9.61
C PHE A 56 -9.32 -1.66 -10.74
N ALA A 57 -9.76 -2.70 -11.47
CA ALA A 57 -9.02 -3.25 -12.59
C ALA A 57 -8.88 -2.25 -13.76
N GLY A 58 -9.92 -1.46 -14.04
CA GLY A 58 -9.88 -0.41 -15.06
C GLY A 58 -8.86 0.68 -14.75
N TRP A 59 -8.77 1.06 -13.46
CA TRP A 59 -7.76 2.04 -13.02
C TRP A 59 -6.33 1.52 -13.18
N LEU A 60 -6.08 0.23 -12.85
CA LEU A 60 -4.74 -0.37 -12.95
C LEU A 60 -4.15 -0.28 -14.36
N VAL A 61 -4.98 -0.35 -15.41
CA VAL A 61 -4.53 -0.28 -16.81
C VAL A 61 -3.82 1.05 -17.10
N ILE A 62 -4.21 2.13 -16.44
CA ILE A 62 -3.62 3.46 -16.61
C ILE A 62 -2.61 3.75 -15.49
N GLY A 63 -2.98 3.49 -14.24
CA GLY A 63 -2.19 3.84 -13.07
C GLY A 63 -0.88 3.09 -12.98
N LEU A 64 -0.89 1.78 -13.25
CA LEU A 64 0.30 0.95 -13.14
C LEU A 64 1.40 1.32 -14.16
N PRO A 65 1.11 1.52 -15.46
CA PRO A 65 2.11 2.01 -16.40
C PRO A 65 2.70 3.37 -16.00
N LEU A 66 1.88 4.29 -15.49
CA LEU A 66 2.37 5.58 -15.00
C LEU A 66 3.37 5.40 -13.85
N VAL A 67 3.07 4.54 -12.88
CA VAL A 67 3.98 4.25 -11.77
C VAL A 67 5.29 3.62 -12.27
N ILE A 68 5.22 2.67 -13.19
CA ILE A 68 6.39 2.00 -13.79
C ILE A 68 7.31 3.00 -14.49
N VAL A 69 6.78 4.05 -15.09
CA VAL A 69 7.57 5.09 -15.76
C VAL A 69 8.06 6.15 -14.76
N LEU A 70 7.18 6.64 -13.89
CA LEU A 70 7.49 7.77 -13.01
C LEU A 70 8.45 7.40 -11.87
N LEU A 71 8.39 6.19 -11.32
CA LEU A 71 9.30 5.79 -10.25
C LEU A 71 10.77 5.75 -10.69
N PRO A 72 11.15 5.07 -11.79
CA PRO A 72 12.52 5.13 -12.28
C PRO A 72 12.95 6.54 -12.67
N LEU A 73 12.06 7.30 -13.32
CA LEU A 73 12.36 8.69 -13.70
C LEU A 73 12.69 9.53 -12.46
N THR A 74 11.89 9.44 -11.42
CA THR A 74 12.12 10.14 -10.14
C THR A 74 13.41 9.69 -9.48
N TYR A 75 13.68 8.39 -9.46
CA TYR A 75 14.93 7.84 -8.95
C TYR A 75 16.16 8.42 -9.65
N PHE A 76 16.20 8.38 -10.98
CA PHE A 76 17.32 8.93 -11.75
C PHE A 76 17.45 10.44 -11.59
N LEU A 77 16.32 11.16 -11.52
CA LEU A 77 16.30 12.61 -11.30
C LEU A 77 16.89 12.97 -9.92
N LEU A 78 16.51 12.25 -8.87
CA LEU A 78 17.07 12.46 -7.53
C LEU A 78 18.57 12.15 -7.48
N LEU A 79 19.03 11.09 -8.13
CA LEU A 79 20.47 10.77 -8.22
C LEU A 79 21.23 11.88 -8.94
N ARG A 80 20.65 12.49 -9.98
CA ARG A 80 21.29 13.57 -10.73
C ARG A 80 21.34 14.89 -9.97
N ILE A 81 20.27 15.22 -9.21
CA ILE A 81 20.19 16.46 -8.41
C ILE A 81 21.09 16.37 -7.18
N PHE A 82 20.99 15.28 -6.45
CA PHE A 82 21.76 15.02 -5.25
C PHE A 82 22.98 14.19 -5.60
N ARG A 83 24.02 14.81 -6.18
CA ARG A 83 25.30 14.13 -6.46
C ARG A 83 25.88 13.60 -5.14
N PHE A 84 25.89 12.29 -4.99
CA PHE A 84 26.44 11.61 -3.80
C PHE A 84 27.94 11.46 -3.96
N GLU A 85 28.71 12.44 -3.47
CA GLU A 85 30.15 12.34 -3.38
C GLU A 85 30.51 11.69 -2.03
N GLY A 86 31.12 10.51 -2.08
CA GLY A 86 31.84 9.95 -0.94
C GLY A 86 31.03 9.36 0.20
N LEU A 87 29.78 8.91 -0.02
CA LEU A 87 29.10 8.08 0.97
C LEU A 87 29.84 6.75 1.12
N LYS A 88 30.70 6.65 2.11
CA LYS A 88 31.18 5.36 2.60
C LYS A 88 30.00 4.65 3.27
N VAL A 89 29.26 3.87 2.48
CA VAL A 89 28.16 3.02 2.94
C VAL A 89 28.75 1.77 3.66
N LEU A 90 29.75 2.00 4.53
CA LEU A 90 30.53 0.93 5.14
C LEU A 90 29.74 0.11 6.17
N HIS A 91 28.69 0.70 6.76
CA HIS A 91 27.92 0.04 7.83
C HIS A 91 26.46 -0.28 7.47
N SER A 92 25.96 0.16 6.31
CA SER A 92 24.54 -0.02 5.96
C SER A 92 24.17 -1.50 5.77
N LYS A 93 25.05 -2.31 5.23
CA LYS A 93 24.79 -3.72 5.00
C LYS A 93 24.66 -4.47 6.33
N GLU A 94 25.56 -4.21 7.26
CA GLU A 94 25.56 -4.82 8.59
C GLU A 94 24.34 -4.39 9.42
N VAL A 95 23.96 -3.13 9.36
CA VAL A 95 22.74 -2.61 10.01
C VAL A 95 21.48 -3.25 9.42
N ILE A 96 21.41 -3.40 8.09
CA ILE A 96 20.28 -4.05 7.42
C ILE A 96 20.23 -5.53 7.79
N GLU A 97 21.36 -6.25 7.76
CA GLU A 97 21.42 -7.66 8.13
C GLU A 97 21.03 -7.89 9.59
N ASN A 98 21.46 -7.03 10.51
CA ASN A 98 21.09 -7.11 11.92
C ASN A 98 19.59 -6.87 12.11
N LYS A 99 19.02 -5.85 11.47
CA LYS A 99 17.57 -5.60 11.50
C LYS A 99 16.76 -6.72 10.86
N LEU A 100 17.24 -7.32 9.77
CA LEU A 100 16.60 -8.50 9.17
C LEU A 100 16.61 -9.71 10.13
N LYS A 101 17.72 -9.92 10.87
CA LYS A 101 17.81 -10.96 11.90
C LYS A 101 16.87 -10.68 13.08
N GLU A 102 16.73 -9.42 13.51
CA GLU A 102 15.81 -9.00 14.58
C GLU A 102 14.33 -9.22 14.19
N LEU A 103 13.96 -9.04 12.92
CA LEU A 103 12.61 -9.32 12.44
C LEU A 103 12.23 -10.80 12.57
N GLY A 104 13.21 -11.71 12.44
CA GLY A 104 12.99 -13.15 12.58
C GLY A 104 12.15 -13.75 11.44
N LYS A 105 11.47 -14.86 11.75
CA LYS A 105 10.57 -15.53 10.79
C LYS A 105 9.20 -14.86 10.78
N LEU A 106 8.54 -14.89 9.62
CA LEU A 106 7.16 -14.42 9.46
C LEU A 106 6.24 -15.03 10.52
N ARG A 107 5.55 -14.19 11.25
CA ARG A 107 4.56 -14.61 12.25
C ARG A 107 3.26 -15.01 11.57
N SER A 108 2.47 -15.88 12.19
CA SER A 108 1.18 -16.34 11.63
C SER A 108 0.26 -15.18 11.26
N GLY A 109 0.22 -14.10 12.05
CA GLY A 109 -0.59 -12.92 11.74
C GLY A 109 -0.12 -12.17 10.49
N GLU A 110 1.19 -12.07 10.27
CA GLU A 110 1.77 -11.44 9.07
C GLU A 110 1.45 -12.26 7.81
N LEU A 111 1.54 -13.60 7.92
CA LEU A 111 1.20 -14.50 6.84
C LEU A 111 -0.30 -14.42 6.50
N ASN A 112 -1.18 -14.44 7.51
CA ASN A 112 -2.62 -14.26 7.31
C ASN A 112 -2.92 -12.93 6.63
N THR A 113 -2.29 -11.85 7.08
CA THR A 113 -2.43 -10.51 6.46
C THR A 113 -2.04 -10.53 4.99
N LEU A 114 -0.90 -11.15 4.68
CA LEU A 114 -0.43 -11.26 3.31
C LEU A 114 -1.40 -12.07 2.43
N ILE A 115 -1.88 -13.21 2.93
CA ILE A 115 -2.82 -14.07 2.21
C ILE A 115 -4.14 -13.34 1.95
N ILE A 116 -4.72 -12.71 2.98
CA ILE A 116 -5.98 -11.97 2.84
C ILE A 116 -5.81 -10.81 1.86
N PHE A 117 -4.69 -10.06 1.94
CA PHE A 117 -4.41 -8.97 1.03
C PHE A 117 -4.32 -9.43 -0.43
N ILE A 118 -3.58 -10.51 -0.69
CA ILE A 118 -3.46 -11.08 -2.05
C ILE A 118 -4.83 -11.55 -2.54
N LEU A 119 -5.61 -12.22 -1.70
CA LEU A 119 -6.94 -12.71 -2.05
C LEU A 119 -7.87 -11.55 -2.43
N VAL A 120 -7.92 -10.49 -1.63
CA VAL A 120 -8.75 -9.30 -1.91
C VAL A 120 -8.29 -8.61 -3.19
N ALA A 121 -6.98 -8.45 -3.40
CA ALA A 121 -6.43 -7.87 -4.62
C ALA A 121 -6.82 -8.68 -5.87
N LEU A 122 -6.73 -10.01 -5.80
CA LEU A 122 -7.17 -10.90 -6.88
C LEU A 122 -8.69 -10.78 -7.12
N MET A 123 -9.49 -10.71 -6.07
CA MET A 123 -10.94 -10.51 -6.19
C MET A 123 -11.26 -9.18 -6.89
N TRP A 124 -10.54 -8.10 -6.61
CA TRP A 124 -10.72 -6.83 -7.30
C TRP A 124 -10.33 -6.90 -8.78
N ILE A 125 -9.19 -7.52 -9.10
CA ILE A 125 -8.73 -7.69 -10.48
C ILE A 125 -9.72 -8.56 -11.27
N LEU A 126 -10.23 -9.63 -10.66
CA LEU A 126 -11.13 -10.58 -11.27
C LEU A 126 -12.62 -10.26 -11.04
N SER A 127 -12.95 -9.08 -10.52
CA SER A 127 -14.32 -8.74 -10.10
C SER A 127 -15.37 -8.94 -11.21
N LYS A 128 -15.03 -8.59 -12.46
CA LYS A 128 -15.91 -8.80 -13.61
C LYS A 128 -16.17 -10.28 -13.90
N GLN A 129 -15.12 -11.10 -13.88
CA GLN A 129 -15.18 -12.53 -14.11
C GLN A 129 -15.95 -13.24 -13.00
N LEU A 130 -15.70 -12.87 -11.74
CA LEU A 130 -16.38 -13.42 -10.58
C LEU A 130 -17.89 -13.13 -10.60
N LYS A 131 -18.30 -11.92 -11.01
CA LYS A 131 -19.72 -11.59 -11.20
C LYS A 131 -20.41 -12.55 -12.16
N ILE A 132 -19.77 -12.85 -13.29
CA ILE A 132 -20.33 -13.71 -14.33
C ILE A 132 -20.35 -15.16 -13.85
N TRP A 133 -19.24 -15.66 -13.33
CA TRP A 133 -19.11 -17.08 -12.95
C TRP A 133 -19.96 -17.46 -11.74
N LEU A 134 -20.03 -16.58 -10.75
CA LEU A 134 -20.78 -16.84 -9.52
C LEU A 134 -22.25 -16.37 -9.60
N HIS A 135 -22.64 -15.71 -10.70
CA HIS A 135 -23.97 -15.11 -10.88
C HIS A 135 -24.33 -14.14 -9.72
N LEU A 136 -23.34 -13.37 -9.22
CA LEU A 136 -23.47 -12.45 -8.09
C LEU A 136 -23.47 -10.98 -8.58
N PRO A 137 -24.61 -10.42 -9.00
CA PRO A 137 -24.67 -9.06 -9.55
C PRO A 137 -24.31 -7.98 -8.53
N TRP A 138 -24.47 -8.28 -7.23
CA TRP A 138 -24.17 -7.38 -6.12
C TRP A 138 -22.68 -7.31 -5.76
N LEU A 139 -21.84 -8.22 -6.28
CA LEU A 139 -20.40 -8.22 -6.03
C LEU A 139 -19.76 -7.02 -6.72
N ASN A 140 -19.36 -6.02 -5.95
CA ASN A 140 -18.63 -4.84 -6.42
C ASN A 140 -17.38 -4.60 -5.56
N ASP A 141 -16.58 -3.61 -5.93
CA ASP A 141 -15.30 -3.35 -5.28
C ASP A 141 -15.47 -3.03 -3.78
N SER A 142 -16.55 -2.33 -3.39
CA SER A 142 -16.86 -2.04 -1.98
C SER A 142 -17.25 -3.29 -1.20
N VAL A 143 -18.04 -4.19 -1.78
CA VAL A 143 -18.39 -5.46 -1.15
C VAL A 143 -17.16 -6.34 -0.95
N ILE A 144 -16.27 -6.39 -1.94
CA ILE A 144 -14.99 -7.11 -1.83
C ILE A 144 -14.15 -6.55 -0.68
N ALA A 145 -14.10 -5.22 -0.53
CA ALA A 145 -13.39 -4.59 0.58
C ALA A 145 -13.98 -4.99 1.94
N ILE A 146 -15.32 -4.99 2.08
CA ILE A 146 -16.01 -5.41 3.31
C ILE A 146 -15.72 -6.88 3.62
N ILE A 147 -15.76 -7.77 2.62
CA ILE A 147 -15.38 -9.18 2.78
C ILE A 147 -13.94 -9.28 3.29
N GLY A 148 -13.01 -8.51 2.73
CA GLY A 148 -11.63 -8.45 3.18
C GLY A 148 -11.51 -8.06 4.66
N VAL A 149 -12.21 -7.02 5.10
CA VAL A 149 -12.23 -6.61 6.51
C VAL A 149 -12.79 -7.72 7.41
N LEU A 150 -13.89 -8.35 7.01
CA LEU A 150 -14.48 -9.45 7.79
C LEU A 150 -13.51 -10.63 7.92
N LEU A 151 -12.76 -10.96 6.86
CA LEU A 151 -11.77 -12.02 6.90
C LEU A 151 -10.69 -11.75 7.96
N PHE A 152 -10.25 -10.50 8.15
CA PHE A 152 -9.28 -10.14 9.20
C PHE A 152 -9.80 -10.43 10.61
N TYR A 153 -11.12 -10.28 10.85
CA TYR A 153 -11.75 -10.58 12.14
C TYR A 153 -12.07 -12.06 12.34
N ILE A 154 -12.20 -12.85 11.26
CA ILE A 154 -12.59 -14.26 11.33
C ILE A 154 -11.36 -15.19 11.32
N VAL A 155 -10.29 -14.82 10.57
CA VAL A 155 -9.11 -15.68 10.43
C VAL A 155 -8.27 -15.66 11.71
N PRO A 156 -8.15 -16.81 12.42
CA PRO A 156 -7.42 -16.85 13.67
C PRO A 156 -5.90 -16.87 13.42
N VAL A 157 -5.16 -16.22 14.31
CA VAL A 157 -3.70 -16.30 14.43
C VAL A 157 -3.34 -17.41 15.43
N ASP A 158 -4.13 -17.53 16.50
CA ASP A 158 -3.99 -18.56 17.53
C ASP A 158 -5.38 -19.02 17.98
N VAL A 159 -5.74 -20.23 17.55
CA VAL A 159 -7.05 -20.82 17.85
C VAL A 159 -7.20 -21.11 19.35
N LYS A 160 -6.10 -21.48 20.05
CA LYS A 160 -6.15 -21.83 21.47
C LYS A 160 -6.46 -20.63 22.36
N ASN A 161 -5.93 -19.48 22.01
CA ASN A 161 -6.08 -18.25 22.76
C ASN A 161 -7.12 -17.29 22.16
N TRP A 162 -7.92 -17.74 21.18
CA TRP A 162 -8.95 -16.91 20.51
C TRP A 162 -8.39 -15.60 19.97
N LYS A 163 -7.15 -15.62 19.46
CA LYS A 163 -6.53 -14.45 18.83
C LYS A 163 -6.77 -14.48 17.33
N PHE A 164 -7.36 -13.42 16.82
CA PHE A 164 -7.62 -13.21 15.39
C PHE A 164 -6.57 -12.30 14.75
N THR A 165 -6.54 -12.23 13.44
CA THR A 165 -5.57 -11.43 12.68
C THR A 165 -5.72 -9.93 12.98
N LEU A 166 -6.95 -9.46 13.18
CA LEU A 166 -7.26 -8.12 13.64
C LEU A 166 -8.18 -8.18 14.87
N ASP A 167 -7.85 -7.40 15.89
CA ASP A 167 -8.68 -7.20 17.07
C ASP A 167 -9.29 -5.79 17.11
N TRP A 168 -10.30 -5.61 17.94
CA TRP A 168 -10.98 -4.32 18.07
C TRP A 168 -10.09 -3.22 18.63
N GLU A 169 -9.21 -3.55 19.57
CA GLU A 169 -8.30 -2.59 20.19
C GLU A 169 -7.30 -2.00 19.19
N THR A 170 -6.83 -2.81 18.26
CA THR A 170 -5.97 -2.37 17.16
C THR A 170 -6.75 -1.56 16.13
N ASN A 171 -7.99 -1.97 15.83
CA ASN A 171 -8.85 -1.27 14.86
C ASN A 171 -9.22 0.16 15.31
N VAL A 172 -9.42 0.38 16.60
CA VAL A 172 -9.74 1.73 17.13
C VAL A 172 -8.57 2.70 16.92
N LYS A 173 -7.33 2.23 16.77
CA LYS A 173 -6.13 3.08 16.52
C LYS A 173 -6.03 3.61 15.10
N ILE A 174 -6.89 3.15 14.19
CA ILE A 174 -6.96 3.68 12.82
C ILE A 174 -7.34 5.18 12.89
N PRO A 175 -6.76 6.04 12.03
CA PRO A 175 -7.05 7.48 12.02
C PRO A 175 -8.44 7.75 11.43
N TRP A 176 -9.48 7.42 12.17
CA TRP A 176 -10.89 7.56 11.77
C TRP A 176 -11.25 8.96 11.29
N GLY A 177 -10.67 10.01 11.91
CA GLY A 177 -10.90 11.40 11.49
C GLY A 177 -10.48 11.64 10.03
N THR A 178 -9.34 11.09 9.64
CA THR A 178 -8.85 11.19 8.24
C THR A 178 -9.73 10.39 7.29
N LEU A 179 -10.14 9.18 7.69
CA LEU A 179 -11.01 8.34 6.87
C LEU A 179 -12.37 8.99 6.64
N LEU A 180 -12.98 9.58 7.69
CA LEU A 180 -14.27 10.27 7.58
C LEU A 180 -14.18 11.58 6.79
N LEU A 181 -13.01 12.23 6.79
CA LEU A 181 -12.81 13.48 6.03
C LEU A 181 -12.75 13.21 4.51
N PHE A 182 -12.16 12.09 4.11
CA PHE A 182 -11.92 11.76 2.69
C PHE A 182 -12.82 10.63 2.15
N GLY A 183 -13.60 9.96 2.97
CA GLY A 183 -14.60 8.94 2.60
C GLY A 183 -15.97 9.52 2.61
#